data_cf9b4832ad3289ebb844b3cf4d3824d9
#
_entry.id   cf9b4832ad3289ebb844b3cf4d3824d9
#
_cell.length_a   1.000
_cell.length_b   1.000
_cell.length_c   1.000
_cell.angle_alpha   90.00
_cell.angle_beta   90.00
_cell.angle_gamma   90.00
#
_symmetry.space_group_name_H-M   'P 1'
#
loop_
_entity.id
_entity.type
_entity.pdbx_description
1 polymer ?
#
loop_
_entity_poly.entity_id
_entity_poly.type
_entity_poly.pdbx_seq_one_letter_code
_entity_poly.pdbx_strand_id
1 'polypeptide(L)'
;GNGLNQGQWTKAGAAALLTRLYLNAEKWVGTSRLTDCEKYARDIIEGVYGSYSLGKTWDEVYDWDNENCPEVIFAFPSAKGYSHWLYSGDMFWWTVPARTIANYLGDTMAGNGDHNCKYGFAPSFDPLGNPYTTKLGRTAEKFRTYPEDYRLKLYRNLGGSKREGMLLFGYLEYVENGVTKRVVSPTGGYDLYLRDAVANFGSAPPGSAPSDPTSDMLHGDHSSGIRYVKYPLYGDDDEGQTE
;
A
#
# COMPACT_ATOMS: atom_id res chain seq x y z
N GLY A 1 -12.80 6.28 -19.95
CA GLY A 1 -13.79 6.95 -19.14
C GLY A 1 -15.09 7.15 -19.88
N ASN A 2 -16.18 6.84 -19.22
CA ASN A 2 -17.53 6.90 -19.80
C ASN A 2 -18.11 8.33 -19.85
N GLY A 3 -17.28 9.37 -19.92
CA GLY A 3 -17.72 10.76 -19.97
C GLY A 3 -18.50 11.23 -18.73
N LEU A 4 -18.34 10.53 -17.62
CA LEU A 4 -19.02 10.84 -16.38
C LEU A 4 -18.19 11.83 -15.56
N ASN A 5 -18.86 12.83 -15.02
CA ASN A 5 -18.22 13.72 -14.06
C ASN A 5 -17.89 12.92 -12.80
N GLN A 6 -16.66 12.98 -12.36
CA GLN A 6 -16.20 12.35 -11.12
C GLN A 6 -17.08 12.80 -9.94
N GLY A 7 -17.36 11.88 -9.01
CA GLY A 7 -18.18 12.14 -7.84
C GLY A 7 -19.70 12.11 -8.05
N GLN A 8 -20.17 11.91 -9.27
CA GLN A 8 -21.60 11.75 -9.54
C GLN A 8 -22.04 10.28 -9.49
N TRP A 9 -23.15 10.02 -8.86
CA TRP A 9 -23.74 8.69 -8.85
C TRP A 9 -24.24 8.29 -10.24
N THR A 10 -23.83 7.10 -10.64
CA THR A 10 -24.21 6.48 -11.91
C THR A 10 -25.03 5.22 -11.65
N LYS A 11 -25.68 4.70 -12.68
CA LYS A 11 -26.33 3.37 -12.58
C LYS A 11 -25.36 2.28 -12.19
N ALA A 12 -24.14 2.29 -12.74
CA ALA A 12 -23.11 1.33 -12.40
C ALA A 12 -22.65 1.48 -10.93
N GLY A 13 -22.45 2.71 -10.44
CA GLY A 13 -22.11 2.97 -9.05
C GLY A 13 -23.20 2.45 -8.10
N ALA A 14 -24.49 2.72 -8.42
CA ALA A 14 -25.61 2.20 -7.65
C ALA A 14 -25.68 0.65 -7.69
N ALA A 15 -25.47 0.05 -8.85
CA ALA A 15 -25.43 -1.41 -8.99
C ALA A 15 -24.27 -2.04 -8.21
N ALA A 16 -23.09 -1.44 -8.23
CA ALA A 16 -21.94 -1.90 -7.44
C ALA A 16 -22.23 -1.83 -5.93
N LEU A 17 -22.86 -0.76 -5.47
CA LEU A 17 -23.28 -0.65 -4.08
C LEU A 17 -24.32 -1.73 -3.72
N LEU A 18 -25.33 -1.94 -4.56
CA LEU A 18 -26.33 -2.99 -4.36
C LEU A 18 -25.71 -4.38 -4.32
N THR A 19 -24.74 -4.66 -5.18
CA THR A 19 -23.98 -5.92 -5.15
C THR A 19 -23.35 -6.16 -3.76
N ARG A 20 -22.70 -5.15 -3.19
CA ARG A 20 -22.09 -5.26 -1.85
C ARG A 20 -23.13 -5.42 -0.74
N LEU A 21 -24.25 -4.71 -0.81
CA LEU A 21 -25.33 -4.82 0.16
C LEU A 21 -25.96 -6.20 0.12
N TYR A 22 -26.27 -6.71 -1.05
CA TYR A 22 -26.89 -8.04 -1.20
C TYR A 22 -25.95 -9.18 -0.84
N LEU A 23 -24.65 -9.04 -1.11
CA LEU A 23 -23.65 -10.05 -0.70
C LEU A 23 -23.64 -10.25 0.82
N ASN A 24 -23.87 -9.18 1.57
CA ASN A 24 -23.81 -9.21 3.03
C ASN A 24 -25.20 -9.26 3.71
N ALA A 25 -26.29 -9.28 2.95
CA ALA A 25 -27.65 -9.15 3.46
C ALA A 25 -28.00 -10.20 4.50
N GLU A 26 -27.56 -11.45 4.31
CA GLU A 26 -27.83 -12.50 5.27
C GLU A 26 -27.27 -12.20 6.67
N LYS A 27 -26.09 -11.58 6.74
CA LYS A 27 -25.48 -11.18 8.01
C LYS A 27 -26.17 -9.99 8.67
N TRP A 28 -26.68 -9.06 7.87
CA TRP A 28 -27.24 -7.82 8.40
C TRP A 28 -28.74 -7.90 8.71
N VAL A 29 -29.48 -8.64 7.88
CA VAL A 29 -30.96 -8.71 7.98
C VAL A 29 -31.49 -10.14 8.08
N GLY A 30 -30.64 -11.14 8.18
CA GLY A 30 -31.04 -12.54 8.33
C GLY A 30 -31.64 -13.20 7.08
N THR A 31 -31.56 -12.52 5.93
CA THR A 31 -32.15 -13.03 4.68
C THR A 31 -31.11 -13.00 3.57
N SER A 32 -30.87 -14.14 2.94
CA SER A 32 -29.94 -14.26 1.80
C SER A 32 -30.51 -13.54 0.57
N ARG A 33 -29.65 -12.75 -0.09
CA ARG A 33 -29.95 -12.03 -1.33
C ARG A 33 -28.88 -12.28 -2.41
N LEU A 34 -28.30 -13.48 -2.43
CA LEU A 34 -27.21 -13.83 -3.36
C LEU A 34 -27.64 -13.79 -4.83
N THR A 35 -28.89 -14.13 -5.14
CA THR A 35 -29.42 -14.03 -6.51
C THR A 35 -29.43 -12.57 -7.01
N ASP A 36 -29.83 -11.64 -6.13
CA ASP A 36 -29.80 -10.22 -6.48
C ASP A 36 -28.36 -9.70 -6.59
N CYS A 37 -27.48 -10.17 -5.71
CA CYS A 37 -26.04 -9.87 -5.79
C CYS A 37 -25.47 -10.31 -7.14
N GLU A 38 -25.69 -11.56 -7.53
CA GLU A 38 -25.23 -12.10 -8.80
C GLU A 38 -25.77 -11.30 -9.99
N LYS A 39 -27.06 -10.97 -9.98
CA LYS A 39 -27.70 -10.19 -11.05
C LYS A 39 -26.97 -8.86 -11.27
N TYR A 40 -26.80 -8.05 -10.23
CA TYR A 40 -26.18 -6.73 -10.38
C TYR A 40 -24.66 -6.82 -10.73
N ALA A 41 -23.98 -7.80 -10.18
CA ALA A 41 -22.58 -8.05 -10.55
C ALA A 41 -22.46 -8.42 -12.04
N ARG A 42 -23.30 -9.31 -12.51
CA ARG A 42 -23.35 -9.73 -13.93
C ARG A 42 -23.70 -8.59 -14.85
N ASP A 43 -24.71 -7.79 -14.50
CA ASP A 43 -25.10 -6.62 -15.29
C ASP A 43 -23.94 -5.61 -15.48
N ILE A 44 -23.07 -5.46 -14.45
CA ILE A 44 -21.86 -4.62 -14.56
C ILE A 44 -20.85 -5.25 -15.50
N ILE A 45 -20.56 -6.55 -15.33
CA ILE A 45 -19.57 -7.29 -16.14
C ILE A 45 -19.98 -7.33 -17.62
N GLU A 46 -21.26 -7.50 -17.89
CA GLU A 46 -21.84 -7.55 -19.24
C GLU A 46 -22.05 -6.17 -19.87
N GLY A 47 -21.70 -5.10 -19.15
CA GLY A 47 -21.72 -3.73 -19.66
C GLY A 47 -23.11 -3.10 -19.75
N VAL A 48 -24.13 -3.61 -19.02
CA VAL A 48 -25.50 -3.06 -19.03
C VAL A 48 -25.52 -1.58 -18.60
N TYR A 49 -24.61 -1.19 -17.72
CA TYR A 49 -24.51 0.16 -17.17
C TYR A 49 -23.30 0.95 -17.66
N GLY A 50 -22.58 0.45 -18.62
CA GLY A 50 -21.36 1.02 -19.19
C GLY A 50 -20.25 0.00 -19.30
N SER A 51 -19.24 0.30 -20.09
CA SER A 51 -18.13 -0.61 -20.33
C SER A 51 -17.03 -0.40 -19.28
N TYR A 52 -16.71 -1.44 -18.55
CA TYR A 52 -15.63 -1.49 -17.58
C TYR A 52 -14.70 -2.64 -17.91
N SER A 53 -13.42 -2.50 -17.59
CA SER A 53 -12.45 -3.58 -17.77
C SER A 53 -11.39 -3.48 -16.67
N LEU A 54 -10.70 -4.58 -16.41
CA LEU A 54 -9.57 -4.55 -15.50
C LEU A 54 -8.46 -3.67 -16.06
N GLY A 55 -7.76 -2.98 -15.19
CA GLY A 55 -6.53 -2.27 -15.53
C GLY A 55 -5.49 -3.23 -16.11
N LYS A 56 -4.55 -2.73 -16.90
CA LYS A 56 -3.47 -3.54 -17.48
C LYS A 56 -2.48 -3.99 -16.41
N THR A 57 -2.26 -3.13 -15.43
CA THR A 57 -1.41 -3.37 -14.27
C THR A 57 -2.17 -3.07 -12.99
N TRP A 58 -1.76 -3.68 -11.88
CA TRP A 58 -2.44 -3.53 -10.59
C TRP A 58 -2.40 -2.09 -10.05
N ASP A 59 -1.43 -1.30 -10.48
CA ASP A 59 -1.14 0.04 -10.00
C ASP A 59 -1.95 1.13 -10.70
N GLU A 60 -2.51 0.89 -11.88
CA GLU A 60 -3.34 1.88 -12.58
C GLU A 60 -4.49 2.45 -11.72
N VAL A 61 -5.05 1.64 -10.82
CA VAL A 61 -6.13 2.08 -9.91
C VAL A 61 -5.61 3.01 -8.80
N TYR A 62 -4.31 2.99 -8.54
CA TYR A 62 -3.68 3.67 -7.41
C TYR A 62 -2.71 4.77 -7.84
N ASP A 63 -2.61 5.01 -9.12
CA ASP A 63 -1.81 6.11 -9.66
C ASP A 63 -2.53 7.45 -9.52
N TRP A 64 -1.77 8.52 -9.69
CA TRP A 64 -2.28 9.88 -9.52
C TRP A 64 -3.33 10.25 -10.59
N ASP A 65 -3.28 9.65 -11.77
CA ASP A 65 -4.21 9.85 -12.90
C ASP A 65 -5.27 8.73 -12.97
N ASN A 66 -5.59 8.12 -11.86
CA ASN A 66 -6.49 6.96 -11.78
C ASN A 66 -7.93 7.24 -12.23
N GLU A 67 -8.32 8.48 -12.42
CA GLU A 67 -9.61 8.85 -13.01
C GLU A 67 -9.76 8.31 -14.44
N ASN A 68 -8.66 8.02 -15.11
CA ASN A 68 -8.64 7.44 -16.45
C ASN A 68 -8.64 5.90 -16.44
N CYS A 69 -8.50 5.28 -15.28
CA CYS A 69 -8.48 3.83 -15.16
C CYS A 69 -9.84 3.23 -15.53
N PRO A 70 -9.90 2.29 -16.50
CA PRO A 70 -11.15 1.68 -16.95
C PRO A 70 -11.83 0.80 -15.89
N GLU A 71 -11.14 0.50 -14.80
CA GLU A 71 -11.64 -0.30 -13.68
C GLU A 71 -12.50 0.52 -12.72
N VAL A 72 -12.37 1.85 -12.72
CA VAL A 72 -13.08 2.73 -11.79
C VAL A 72 -14.55 2.86 -12.18
N ILE A 73 -15.43 2.35 -11.33
CA ILE A 73 -16.88 2.44 -11.48
C ILE A 73 -17.44 3.71 -10.83
N PHE A 74 -16.91 4.06 -9.66
CA PHE A 74 -17.29 5.24 -8.91
C PHE A 74 -16.12 5.68 -8.03
N ALA A 75 -15.84 6.97 -8.00
CA ALA A 75 -14.82 7.55 -7.14
C ALA A 75 -15.33 8.81 -6.44
N PHE A 76 -14.83 9.05 -5.24
CA PHE A 76 -14.89 10.37 -4.62
C PHE A 76 -13.66 11.14 -5.11
N PRO A 77 -13.85 12.18 -5.93
CA PRO A 77 -12.73 12.92 -6.44
C PRO A 77 -12.01 13.67 -5.31
N SER A 78 -10.69 13.66 -5.37
CA SER A 78 -9.85 14.52 -4.56
C SER A 78 -9.00 15.36 -5.50
N ALA A 79 -8.90 16.65 -5.24
CA ALA A 79 -8.12 17.55 -6.07
C ALA A 79 -7.39 18.54 -5.17
N LYS A 80 -6.11 18.71 -5.43
CA LYS A 80 -5.22 19.61 -4.70
C LYS A 80 -5.84 21.01 -4.61
N GLY A 81 -5.89 21.57 -3.41
CA GLY A 81 -6.43 22.90 -3.15
C GLY A 81 -7.95 23.05 -3.20
N TYR A 82 -8.70 21.99 -3.55
CA TYR A 82 -10.16 22.02 -3.64
C TYR A 82 -10.87 21.02 -2.74
N SER A 83 -10.45 19.79 -2.75
CA SER A 83 -11.11 18.70 -2.03
C SER A 83 -10.08 17.70 -1.54
N HIS A 84 -9.23 18.12 -0.62
CA HIS A 84 -8.30 17.21 0.03
C HIS A 84 -8.77 16.90 1.46
N TRP A 85 -8.43 15.73 1.90
CA TRP A 85 -8.65 15.32 3.28
C TRP A 85 -7.48 15.83 4.14
N LEU A 86 -7.75 16.52 5.23
CA LEU A 86 -6.73 17.18 6.06
C LEU A 86 -5.65 16.22 6.60
N TYR A 87 -6.01 14.95 6.74
CA TYR A 87 -5.11 13.87 7.15
C TYR A 87 -5.08 12.77 6.10
N SER A 88 -5.19 13.13 4.84
CA SER A 88 -5.08 12.20 3.72
C SER A 88 -3.69 11.58 3.70
N GLY A 89 -3.56 10.46 3.04
CA GLY A 89 -2.30 9.76 2.98
C GLY A 89 -1.95 8.94 4.23
N ASP A 90 -2.88 8.80 5.15
CA ASP A 90 -2.67 8.02 6.37
C ASP A 90 -2.08 6.64 6.07
N MET A 91 -2.57 5.97 5.02
CA MET A 91 -2.04 4.66 4.64
C MET A 91 -0.57 4.72 4.23
N PHE A 92 -0.15 5.78 3.53
CA PHE A 92 1.24 5.98 3.19
C PHE A 92 2.07 6.26 4.44
N TRP A 93 1.67 7.24 5.24
CA TRP A 93 2.37 7.63 6.46
C TRP A 93 2.49 6.50 7.48
N TRP A 94 1.50 5.63 7.54
CA TRP A 94 1.49 4.49 8.46
C TRP A 94 2.38 3.33 8.00
N THR A 95 2.77 3.29 6.74
CA THR A 95 3.46 2.14 6.16
C THR A 95 4.93 2.36 5.86
N VAL A 96 5.39 3.60 5.78
CA VAL A 96 6.78 3.94 5.46
C VAL A 96 7.51 4.51 6.67
N PRO A 97 8.83 4.25 6.80
CA PRO A 97 9.65 4.94 7.80
C PRO A 97 9.70 6.43 7.50
N ALA A 98 9.45 7.26 8.51
CA ALA A 98 9.45 8.70 8.36
C ALA A 98 10.83 9.26 7.94
N ARG A 99 10.82 10.31 7.15
CA ARG A 99 11.94 11.19 6.74
C ARG A 99 13.14 10.53 6.06
N THR A 100 13.62 9.41 6.54
CA THR A 100 14.86 8.82 6.02
C THR A 100 14.68 8.10 4.70
N ILE A 101 13.44 7.85 4.30
CA ILE A 101 13.14 7.14 3.05
C ILE A 101 12.93 8.08 1.85
N ALA A 102 12.84 9.39 2.09
CA ALA A 102 12.54 10.38 1.05
C ALA A 102 13.44 10.24 -0.19
N ASN A 103 14.75 10.17 0.02
CA ASN A 103 15.69 10.04 -1.09
C ASN A 103 15.53 8.73 -1.88
N TYR A 104 15.11 7.67 -1.23
CA TYR A 104 14.83 6.40 -1.91
C TYR A 104 13.56 6.46 -2.77
N LEU A 105 12.53 7.11 -2.25
CA LEU A 105 11.27 7.27 -2.97
C LEU A 105 11.36 8.34 -4.08
N GLY A 106 12.36 9.21 -4.01
CA GLY A 106 12.55 10.31 -4.95
C GLY A 106 11.69 11.53 -4.67
N ASP A 107 11.14 11.63 -3.47
CA ASP A 107 10.27 12.72 -3.05
C ASP A 107 10.73 13.30 -1.71
N THR A 108 10.98 14.61 -1.69
CA THR A 108 11.42 15.34 -0.49
C THR A 108 10.33 15.46 0.57
N MET A 109 9.07 15.31 0.18
CA MET A 109 7.93 15.33 1.10
C MET A 109 7.69 13.95 1.75
N ALA A 110 8.20 12.90 1.16
CA ALA A 110 8.14 11.58 1.76
C ALA A 110 8.85 11.59 3.12
N GLY A 111 8.14 11.39 4.17
CA GLY A 111 8.71 11.43 5.51
C GLY A 111 8.68 12.79 6.19
N ASN A 112 7.84 13.69 5.76
CA ASN A 112 7.59 14.94 6.48
C ASN A 112 6.82 14.76 7.79
N GLY A 113 6.45 13.54 8.13
CA GLY A 113 5.78 13.22 9.39
C GLY A 113 6.72 12.68 10.46
N ASP A 114 6.41 12.96 11.71
CA ASP A 114 7.05 12.33 12.88
C ASP A 114 6.46 10.93 13.15
N HIS A 115 5.81 10.35 12.14
CA HIS A 115 5.16 9.06 12.27
C HIS A 115 6.20 7.96 12.31
N ASN A 116 6.44 7.45 13.50
CA ASN A 116 7.29 6.28 13.75
C ASN A 116 6.55 4.98 13.40
N CYS A 117 5.97 4.91 12.19
CA CYS A 117 5.32 3.68 11.78
C CYS A 117 6.37 2.61 11.56
N LYS A 118 6.32 1.60 12.40
CA LYS A 118 7.29 0.52 12.38
C LYS A 118 6.90 -0.60 11.43
N TYR A 119 5.60 -0.74 11.15
CA TYR A 119 5.11 -1.90 10.41
C TYR A 119 4.13 -1.50 9.32
N GLY A 120 4.43 -1.86 8.10
CA GLY A 120 3.47 -1.78 7.00
C GLY A 120 2.56 -3.01 6.95
N PHE A 121 3.17 -4.18 6.92
CA PHE A 121 2.49 -5.45 7.15
C PHE A 121 2.81 -5.98 8.54
N ALA A 122 1.87 -6.68 9.15
CA ALA A 122 2.17 -7.44 10.36
C ALA A 122 3.30 -8.42 10.06
N PRO A 123 4.41 -8.39 10.82
CA PRO A 123 5.52 -9.30 10.61
C PRO A 123 5.11 -10.76 10.71
N SER A 124 5.73 -11.61 9.92
CA SER A 124 5.43 -13.05 9.93
C SER A 124 6.07 -13.78 11.10
N PHE A 125 7.16 -13.26 11.66
CA PHE A 125 7.96 -13.95 12.68
C PHE A 125 8.17 -13.09 13.92
N ASP A 126 8.20 -13.78 15.07
CA ASP A 126 8.57 -13.20 16.35
C ASP A 126 10.10 -12.98 16.45
N PRO A 127 10.61 -12.37 17.54
CA PRO A 127 12.05 -12.16 17.73
C PRO A 127 12.90 -13.42 17.75
N LEU A 128 12.32 -14.55 18.08
CA LEU A 128 13.00 -15.86 18.12
C LEU A 128 12.96 -16.59 16.78
N GLY A 129 12.32 -15.98 15.76
CA GLY A 129 12.14 -16.58 14.43
C GLY A 129 10.98 -17.57 14.36
N ASN A 130 10.12 -17.63 15.35
CA ASN A 130 8.93 -18.48 15.31
C ASN A 130 7.83 -17.76 14.52
N PRO A 131 7.10 -18.46 13.65
CA PRO A 131 6.00 -17.85 12.93
C PRO A 131 4.83 -17.52 13.87
N TYR A 132 4.27 -16.33 13.71
CA TYR A 132 3.02 -15.99 14.39
C TYR A 132 1.88 -16.88 13.92
N THR A 133 1.10 -17.38 14.85
CA THR A 133 0.00 -18.33 14.58
C THR A 133 -1.33 -17.66 14.26
N THR A 134 -1.41 -16.34 14.30
CA THR A 134 -2.64 -15.61 14.06
C THR A 134 -3.11 -15.77 12.60
N LYS A 135 -4.39 -16.06 12.42
CA LYS A 135 -4.97 -16.22 11.06
C LYS A 135 -4.84 -14.99 10.18
N LEU A 136 -4.75 -13.80 10.78
CA LEU A 136 -4.68 -12.52 10.09
C LEU A 136 -3.23 -12.04 9.86
N GLY A 137 -2.25 -12.67 10.49
CA GLY A 137 -0.84 -12.34 10.35
C GLY A 137 -0.20 -12.91 9.07
N ARG A 138 1.11 -12.67 8.96
CA ARG A 138 1.97 -13.26 7.92
C ARG A 138 1.58 -12.84 6.50
N THR A 139 1.23 -11.57 6.31
CA THR A 139 0.82 -11.05 4.99
C THR A 139 1.92 -11.22 3.94
N ALA A 140 3.17 -10.94 4.31
CA ALA A 140 4.30 -11.12 3.41
C ALA A 140 4.50 -12.58 3.00
N GLU A 141 4.34 -13.51 3.93
CA GLU A 141 4.43 -14.95 3.66
C GLU A 141 3.32 -15.41 2.71
N LYS A 142 2.10 -14.89 2.89
CA LYS A 142 0.98 -15.19 1.96
C LYS A 142 1.29 -14.73 0.55
N PHE A 143 1.85 -13.55 0.39
CA PHE A 143 2.30 -13.08 -0.93
C PHE A 143 3.35 -14.00 -1.53
N ARG A 144 4.31 -14.51 -0.75
CA ARG A 144 5.35 -15.44 -1.23
C ARG A 144 4.79 -16.78 -1.76
N THR A 145 3.54 -17.11 -1.44
CA THR A 145 2.84 -18.26 -2.05
C THR A 145 2.62 -18.07 -3.55
N TYR A 146 2.66 -16.85 -4.03
CA TYR A 146 2.45 -16.48 -5.43
C TYR A 146 3.67 -15.71 -5.96
N PRO A 147 4.79 -16.38 -6.24
CA PRO A 147 6.07 -15.73 -6.57
C PRO A 147 6.03 -14.88 -7.84
N GLU A 148 5.07 -15.15 -8.72
CA GLU A 148 4.84 -14.37 -9.95
C GLU A 148 4.04 -13.07 -9.71
N ASP A 149 3.56 -12.84 -8.49
CA ASP A 149 2.83 -11.62 -8.19
C ASP A 149 3.77 -10.40 -8.29
N TYR A 150 3.48 -9.56 -9.25
CA TYR A 150 4.27 -8.35 -9.53
C TYR A 150 4.42 -7.43 -8.32
N ARG A 151 3.45 -7.42 -7.39
CA ARG A 151 3.49 -6.62 -6.17
C ARG A 151 4.60 -7.04 -5.20
N LEU A 152 5.10 -8.26 -5.31
CA LEU A 152 6.21 -8.76 -4.47
C LEU A 152 7.56 -8.10 -4.76
N LYS A 153 7.70 -7.46 -5.90
CA LYS A 153 8.93 -6.77 -6.24
C LYS A 153 9.19 -5.61 -5.29
N LEU A 154 10.48 -5.34 -5.09
CA LEU A 154 10.90 -4.15 -4.38
C LEU A 154 10.37 -2.92 -5.10
N TYR A 155 9.74 -2.02 -4.38
CA TYR A 155 9.29 -0.75 -4.93
C TYR A 155 10.48 0.04 -5.47
N ARG A 156 10.35 0.54 -6.66
CA ARG A 156 11.33 1.42 -7.30
C ARG A 156 10.61 2.52 -8.05
N ASN A 157 10.96 3.77 -7.77
CA ASN A 157 10.59 4.88 -8.61
C ASN A 157 11.47 4.86 -9.87
N LEU A 158 10.85 4.74 -11.04
CA LEU A 158 11.54 4.67 -12.33
C LEU A 158 11.58 6.02 -13.06
N GLY A 159 11.03 7.07 -12.44
CA GLY A 159 10.88 8.39 -13.03
C GLY A 159 9.72 8.48 -14.03
N GLY A 160 9.25 9.72 -14.30
CA GLY A 160 8.16 9.96 -15.25
C GLY A 160 6.87 9.25 -14.90
N SER A 161 6.49 9.29 -13.64
CA SER A 161 5.27 8.66 -13.09
C SER A 161 5.19 7.15 -13.32
N LYS A 162 6.36 6.48 -13.33
CA LYS A 162 6.47 5.03 -13.48
C LYS A 162 7.09 4.40 -12.24
N ARG A 163 6.61 3.23 -11.89
CA ARG A 163 7.13 2.44 -10.77
C ARG A 163 7.21 0.95 -11.07
N GLU A 164 7.95 0.27 -10.25
CA GLU A 164 8.00 -1.19 -10.21
C GLU A 164 7.77 -1.64 -8.76
N GLY A 165 7.03 -2.72 -8.58
CA GLY A 165 6.80 -3.35 -7.28
C GLY A 165 5.99 -2.51 -6.31
N MET A 166 5.79 -3.05 -5.13
CA MET A 166 5.03 -2.42 -4.06
C MET A 166 5.74 -2.49 -2.70
N LEU A 167 6.64 -3.44 -2.51
CA LEU A 167 7.18 -3.76 -1.19
C LEU A 167 8.51 -3.06 -0.93
N LEU A 168 8.73 -2.68 0.33
CA LEU A 168 10.01 -2.21 0.85
C LEU A 168 10.55 -3.27 1.81
N PHE A 169 11.68 -3.87 1.44
CA PHE A 169 12.35 -4.91 2.23
C PHE A 169 13.86 -4.92 1.96
N GLY A 170 14.62 -5.47 2.87
CA GLY A 170 16.07 -5.48 2.76
C GLY A 170 16.69 -4.10 2.94
N TYR A 171 17.84 -3.86 2.36
CA TYR A 171 18.45 -2.54 2.26
C TYR A 171 17.75 -1.73 1.17
N LEU A 172 17.43 -0.48 1.49
CA LEU A 172 16.93 0.48 0.52
C LEU A 172 18.09 1.38 0.10
N GLU A 173 18.53 1.22 -1.15
CA GLU A 173 19.71 1.92 -1.68
C GLU A 173 19.29 2.97 -2.71
N TYR A 174 19.87 4.15 -2.64
CA TYR A 174 19.65 5.25 -3.58
C TYR A 174 20.99 5.90 -3.96
N VAL A 175 20.98 6.65 -5.08
CA VAL A 175 22.18 7.35 -5.53
C VAL A 175 22.03 8.85 -5.24
N GLU A 176 23.00 9.40 -4.53
CA GLU A 176 23.08 10.83 -4.28
C GLU A 176 24.47 11.34 -4.66
N ASN A 177 24.54 12.31 -5.56
CA ASN A 177 25.79 12.86 -6.09
C ASN A 177 26.74 11.77 -6.66
N GLY A 178 26.18 10.76 -7.32
CA GLY A 178 26.95 9.65 -7.89
C GLY A 178 27.44 8.61 -6.87
N VAL A 179 27.06 8.74 -5.61
CA VAL A 179 27.44 7.79 -4.54
C VAL A 179 26.23 6.98 -4.13
N THR A 180 26.35 5.66 -4.10
CA THR A 180 25.31 4.80 -3.53
C THR A 180 25.29 4.92 -2.02
N LYS A 181 24.13 5.25 -1.49
CA LYS A 181 23.84 5.37 -0.05
C LYS A 181 22.70 4.46 0.35
N ARG A 182 22.61 4.16 1.64
CA ARG A 182 21.52 3.41 2.22
C ARG A 182 20.63 4.31 3.07
N VAL A 183 19.36 3.97 3.11
CA VAL A 183 18.44 4.58 4.05
C VAL A 183 18.85 4.19 5.46
N VAL A 184 18.94 5.18 6.34
CA VAL A 184 19.32 4.99 7.75
C VAL A 184 18.09 5.04 8.65
N SER A 185 18.21 4.45 9.83
CA SER A 185 17.17 4.55 10.85
C SER A 185 16.97 6.01 11.28
N PRO A 186 15.72 6.47 11.45
CA PRO A 186 15.45 7.82 11.96
C PRO A 186 16.00 8.08 13.37
N THR A 187 16.18 7.04 14.15
CA THR A 187 16.55 7.18 15.57
C THR A 187 17.81 6.46 15.99
N GLY A 188 18.28 5.51 15.20
CA GLY A 188 19.32 4.56 15.62
C GLY A 188 20.70 4.76 14.98
N GLY A 189 20.85 5.62 13.97
CA GLY A 189 22.13 5.83 13.29
C GLY A 189 22.71 4.60 12.61
N TYR A 190 21.88 3.65 12.20
CA TYR A 190 22.26 2.43 11.50
C TYR A 190 21.50 2.29 10.18
N ASP A 191 22.06 1.56 9.23
CA ASP A 191 21.41 1.27 7.96
C ASP A 191 20.17 0.42 8.17
N LEU A 192 19.04 0.85 7.61
CA LEU A 192 17.80 0.07 7.66
C LEU A 192 17.95 -1.20 6.83
N TYR A 193 17.66 -2.32 7.46
CA TYR A 193 17.43 -3.58 6.77
C TYR A 193 16.05 -4.11 7.15
N LEU A 194 15.05 -3.86 6.32
CA LEU A 194 13.66 -4.21 6.61
C LEU A 194 13.45 -5.74 6.55
N ARG A 195 12.95 -6.31 7.65
CA ARG A 195 12.80 -7.76 7.87
C ARG A 195 11.35 -8.11 8.16
N ASP A 196 10.97 -9.29 7.70
CA ASP A 196 9.64 -9.84 8.02
C ASP A 196 9.60 -10.47 9.44
N ALA A 197 10.19 -9.79 10.38
CA ALA A 197 10.24 -10.19 11.79
C ALA A 197 10.16 -8.95 12.67
N VAL A 198 9.82 -9.17 13.94
CA VAL A 198 9.81 -8.10 14.94
C VAL A 198 10.94 -8.32 15.94
N ALA A 199 11.83 -7.35 16.08
CA ALA A 199 12.85 -7.34 17.11
C ALA A 199 13.62 -6.02 17.12
N ASN A 200 14.55 -5.89 18.07
CA ASN A 200 15.60 -4.86 18.05
C ASN A 200 16.84 -5.44 17.36
N PHE A 201 17.05 -5.05 16.12
CA PHE A 201 18.17 -5.52 15.31
C PHE A 201 19.34 -4.53 15.29
N GLY A 202 19.06 -3.22 15.42
CA GLY A 202 20.07 -2.17 15.36
C GLY A 202 20.92 -2.27 14.10
N SER A 203 22.23 -2.19 14.26
CA SER A 203 23.22 -2.34 13.17
C SER A 203 23.54 -3.80 12.79
N ALA A 204 22.85 -4.77 13.38
CA ALA A 204 23.10 -6.17 13.10
C ALA A 204 22.88 -6.51 11.61
N PRO A 205 23.84 -7.19 10.96
CA PRO A 205 23.71 -7.53 9.55
C PRO A 205 22.56 -8.53 9.31
N PRO A 206 22.14 -8.69 8.04
CA PRO A 206 21.12 -9.67 7.68
C PRO A 206 21.46 -11.08 8.20
N GLY A 207 20.45 -11.76 8.75
CA GLY A 207 20.61 -13.10 9.32
C GLY A 207 21.14 -13.16 10.76
N SER A 208 21.48 -12.01 11.35
CA SER A 208 21.87 -11.96 12.76
C SER A 208 20.67 -12.16 13.66
N ALA A 209 20.94 -12.71 14.85
CA ALA A 209 19.97 -12.75 15.93
C ALA A 209 19.61 -11.32 16.41
N PRO A 210 18.39 -11.09 16.91
CA PRO A 210 18.02 -9.81 17.49
C PRO A 210 18.83 -9.53 18.77
N SER A 211 19.08 -8.24 19.02
CA SER A 211 19.76 -7.81 20.25
C SER A 211 18.89 -8.01 21.50
N ASP A 212 17.57 -7.99 21.31
CA ASP A 212 16.59 -8.25 22.36
C ASP A 212 15.54 -9.25 21.87
N PRO A 213 15.71 -10.54 22.22
CA PRO A 213 14.77 -11.59 21.82
C PRO A 213 13.42 -11.52 22.56
N THR A 214 13.30 -10.66 23.57
CA THR A 214 12.03 -10.46 24.31
C THR A 214 11.19 -9.33 23.72
N SER A 215 11.67 -8.62 22.70
CA SER A 215 10.92 -7.55 22.05
C SER A 215 9.61 -8.06 21.46
N ASP A 216 8.60 -7.26 21.58
CA ASP A 216 7.29 -7.47 20.97
C ASP A 216 7.05 -6.44 19.84
N MET A 217 5.85 -6.50 19.24
CA MET A 217 5.48 -5.58 18.17
C MET A 217 5.48 -4.10 18.58
N LEU A 218 5.35 -3.79 19.87
CA LEU A 218 5.40 -2.40 20.36
C LEU A 218 6.83 -1.90 20.49
N HIS A 219 7.77 -2.78 20.78
CA HIS A 219 9.14 -2.45 21.14
C HIS A 219 10.17 -2.78 20.05
N GLY A 220 9.75 -3.32 18.90
CA GLY A 220 10.65 -3.55 17.78
C GLY A 220 11.24 -2.23 17.22
N ASP A 221 12.42 -2.30 16.63
CA ASP A 221 13.07 -1.16 15.98
C ASP A 221 12.55 -0.91 14.54
N HIS A 222 13.09 0.11 13.86
CA HIS A 222 12.65 0.47 12.51
C HIS A 222 13.00 -0.55 11.42
N SER A 223 13.87 -1.52 11.69
CA SER A 223 14.14 -2.66 10.78
C SER A 223 13.09 -3.75 10.86
N SER A 224 12.17 -3.67 11.84
CA SER A 224 11.11 -4.66 12.01
C SER A 224 9.98 -4.45 11.02
N GLY A 225 9.56 -5.55 10.39
CA GLY A 225 8.47 -5.58 9.41
C GLY A 225 8.86 -5.01 8.05
N ILE A 226 8.26 -5.55 7.01
CA ILE A 226 8.33 -4.98 5.67
C ILE A 226 7.30 -3.87 5.52
N ARG A 227 7.54 -2.96 4.57
CA ARG A 227 6.64 -1.84 4.27
C ARG A 227 6.05 -2.03 2.89
N TYR A 228 5.06 -1.23 2.56
CA TYR A 228 4.53 -1.20 1.20
C TYR A 228 4.22 0.23 0.76
N VAL A 229 4.35 0.47 -0.53
CA VAL A 229 3.97 1.72 -1.19
C VAL A 229 2.83 1.40 -2.14
N LYS A 230 1.61 1.60 -1.68
CA LYS A 230 0.42 1.38 -2.51
C LYS A 230 0.16 2.57 -3.41
N TYR A 231 0.22 3.76 -2.85
CA TYR A 231 0.09 5.01 -3.56
C TYR A 231 1.48 5.56 -3.81
N PRO A 232 1.92 5.70 -5.06
CA PRO A 232 3.25 6.20 -5.35
C PRO A 232 3.37 7.66 -5.00
N LEU A 233 4.57 8.05 -4.59
CA LEU A 233 4.97 9.43 -4.54
C LEU A 233 5.83 9.72 -5.76
N TYR A 234 5.44 10.69 -6.51
CA TYR A 234 6.22 11.27 -7.58
C TYR A 234 6.79 12.61 -7.09
N GLY A 235 7.76 13.15 -7.75
CA GLY A 235 8.44 14.37 -7.29
C GLY A 235 7.53 15.61 -7.21
N ASP A 236 8.07 16.69 -6.68
CA ASP A 236 7.34 17.93 -6.34
C ASP A 236 6.52 18.55 -7.49
N ASP A 237 6.77 18.15 -8.71
CA ASP A 237 6.08 18.63 -9.91
C ASP A 237 4.80 17.85 -10.22
N ASP A 238 4.53 16.80 -9.49
CA ASP A 238 3.40 15.91 -9.74
C ASP A 238 2.17 16.33 -8.93
N GLU A 239 1.06 16.52 -9.61
CA GLU A 239 -0.25 16.72 -8.98
C GLU A 239 -0.68 15.53 -8.11
N GLY A 240 0.00 14.41 -8.26
CA GLY A 240 -0.21 13.18 -7.50
C GLY A 240 0.48 13.13 -6.16
N GLN A 241 1.11 14.20 -5.73
CA GLN A 241 1.58 14.26 -4.37
C GLN A 241 0.39 14.14 -3.42
N THR A 242 0.54 13.24 -2.49
CA THR A 242 -0.44 12.95 -1.47
C THR A 242 -0.75 14.22 -0.66
N GLU A 243 -1.77 14.89 -0.99
CA GLU A 243 -2.50 15.80 -0.12
C GLU A 243 -3.81 15.18 0.35
#